data_996624ce58154793348c0ee099a1dfcd
#
_entry.id   996624ce58154793348c0ee099a1dfcd
#
_cell.length_a   1.000
_cell.length_b   1.000
_cell.length_c   1.000
_cell.angle_alpha   90.00
_cell.angle_beta   90.00
_cell.angle_gamma   90.00
#
_symmetry.space_group_name_H-M   'P 1'
#
loop_
_entity.id
_entity.type
_entity.pdbx_description
1 polymer ?
#
loop_
_entity_poly.entity_id
_entity_poly.type
_entity_poly.pdbx_seq_one_letter_code
_entity_poly.pdbx_strand_id
1 'polypeptide(L)'
;MNLFSGALKLTLMSDNKKVQPNQLNIELPDDIAEGIYSNLAIIAHSHSEFVVDFIRMVPNVPKAKVKARIILTPQHAKRLLKALADNVKKYEMQYGEIDEPEQPPFPSMNFTPNAQA
;
A
#
# COMPACT_ATOMS: atom_id res chain seq x y z
N MET A 1 -2.59 -13.84 -13.00
CA MET A 1 -2.87 -12.71 -12.55
C MET A 1 -2.24 -11.58 -13.25
N ASN A 2 -2.90 -11.04 -14.08
CA ASN A 2 -2.39 -10.08 -14.83
C ASN A 2 -2.35 -8.75 -14.32
N LEU A 3 -3.01 -8.50 -13.24
CA LEU A 3 -3.05 -7.24 -12.67
C LEU A 3 -1.69 -6.81 -12.26
N PHE A 4 -0.98 -7.68 -11.56
CA PHE A 4 0.29 -7.35 -11.13
C PHE A 4 1.23 -7.28 -12.28
N SER A 5 1.06 -8.16 -13.19
CA SER A 5 1.89 -8.20 -14.29
C SER A 5 1.85 -6.93 -15.08
N GLY A 6 0.68 -6.40 -15.23
CA GLY A 6 0.53 -5.17 -15.94
C GLY A 6 1.18 -4.02 -15.26
N ALA A 7 1.02 -3.93 -13.96
CA ALA A 7 1.59 -2.84 -13.22
C ALA A 7 3.09 -2.94 -13.25
N LEU A 8 3.62 -4.10 -13.11
CA LEU A 8 5.02 -4.26 -13.13
C LEU A 8 5.61 -3.97 -14.49
N LYS A 9 4.91 -4.32 -15.52
CA LYS A 9 5.39 -4.01 -16.78
C LYS A 9 5.49 -2.56 -17.02
N LEU A 10 4.53 -1.81 -16.60
CA LEU A 10 4.59 -0.39 -16.75
C LEU A 10 5.74 0.18 -16.03
N THR A 11 6.07 -0.33 -14.89
CA THR A 11 7.13 0.16 -14.14
C THR A 11 8.42 -0.17 -14.80
N LEU A 12 8.53 -1.34 -15.34
CA LEU A 12 9.75 -1.76 -15.84
C LEU A 12 10.01 -1.47 -17.26
N MET A 13 9.04 -0.97 -17.93
CA MET A 13 9.22 -0.82 -19.22
C MET A 13 10.26 0.07 -19.60
N SER A 14 10.59 0.86 -18.75
CA SER A 14 11.57 1.73 -19.08
C SER A 14 12.88 1.10 -18.97
N ASP A 15 12.96 -0.12 -18.55
CA ASP A 15 14.10 -0.62 -18.31
C ASP A 15 14.77 -0.95 -19.46
N ASN A 16 15.64 -0.43 -19.90
CA ASN A 16 16.35 -0.77 -20.85
C ASN A 16 17.35 -1.61 -20.48
N LYS A 17 18.09 -2.20 -21.24
CA LYS A 17 19.08 -3.06 -20.91
C LYS A 17 20.29 -2.36 -20.47
N LYS A 18 20.48 -1.10 -20.72
CA LYS A 18 21.63 -0.42 -20.30
C LYS A 18 21.48 0.23 -19.01
N VAL A 19 22.40 0.10 -18.11
CA VAL A 19 22.33 0.72 -16.80
C VAL A 19 23.02 2.05 -16.90
N GLN A 20 22.31 3.09 -16.64
CA GLN A 20 22.88 4.41 -16.65
C GLN A 20 23.32 4.80 -15.27
N PRO A 21 24.20 5.71 -15.13
CA PRO A 21 24.68 6.09 -13.81
C PRO A 21 23.59 6.50 -12.86
N ASN A 22 22.55 7.13 -13.34
CA ASN A 22 21.47 7.55 -12.48
C ASN A 22 20.29 6.62 -12.55
N GLN A 23 20.41 5.50 -13.19
CA GLN A 23 19.29 4.62 -13.34
C GLN A 23 19.19 3.71 -12.17
N LEU A 24 18.02 3.53 -11.64
CA LEU A 24 17.75 2.69 -10.52
C LEU A 24 17.25 1.35 -10.99
N ASN A 25 17.86 0.28 -10.58
CA ASN A 25 17.37 -1.05 -10.89
C ASN A 25 16.59 -1.56 -9.72
N ILE A 26 15.35 -1.92 -9.94
CA ILE A 26 14.46 -2.36 -8.88
C ILE A 26 14.21 -3.85 -9.01
N GLU A 27 14.43 -4.56 -7.94
CA GLU A 27 14.26 -5.99 -7.92
C GLU A 27 13.10 -6.38 -7.02
N LEU A 28 12.31 -7.34 -7.40
CA LEU A 28 11.22 -7.85 -6.60
C LEU A 28 11.59 -9.26 -6.15
N PRO A 29 12.05 -9.43 -4.92
CA PRO A 29 12.40 -10.77 -4.46
C PRO A 29 11.19 -11.70 -4.40
N ASP A 30 11.43 -12.97 -4.56
CA ASP A 30 10.37 -13.95 -4.62
C ASP A 30 9.50 -13.96 -3.37
N ASP A 31 10.09 -13.82 -2.23
CA ASP A 31 9.33 -13.85 -1.00
C ASP A 31 8.49 -12.60 -0.81
N ILE A 32 8.84 -11.51 -1.46
CA ILE A 32 8.04 -10.31 -1.39
C ILE A 32 6.98 -10.30 -2.48
N ALA A 33 7.24 -10.99 -3.57
CA ALA A 33 6.32 -10.99 -4.70
C ALA A 33 4.97 -11.61 -4.36
N GLU A 34 4.93 -12.45 -3.34
CA GLU A 34 3.68 -13.04 -2.92
C GLU A 34 2.72 -11.98 -2.45
N GLY A 35 3.19 -10.93 -1.87
CA GLY A 35 2.35 -9.85 -1.40
C GLY A 35 1.70 -10.13 -0.08
N ILE A 36 1.11 -9.11 0.50
CA ILE A 36 0.38 -9.21 1.74
C ILE A 36 -0.99 -8.61 1.52
N TYR A 37 -2.02 -9.37 1.79
CA TYR A 37 -3.38 -8.88 1.65
C TYR A 37 -3.72 -7.98 2.83
N SER A 38 -4.29 -6.82 2.55
CA SER A 38 -4.71 -5.90 3.60
C SER A 38 -6.05 -5.28 3.21
N ASN A 39 -6.93 -5.16 4.15
CA ASN A 39 -8.22 -4.52 3.92
C ASN A 39 -8.47 -3.38 4.91
N LEU A 40 -7.46 -2.98 5.66
CA LEU A 40 -7.58 -1.85 6.55
C LEU A 40 -6.20 -1.25 6.73
N ALA A 41 -6.10 0.05 6.78
CA ALA A 41 -4.83 0.69 7.09
C ALA A 41 -5.04 1.73 8.16
N ILE A 42 -4.14 1.80 9.10
CA ILE A 42 -4.15 2.84 10.13
C ILE A 42 -2.92 3.67 9.88
N ILE A 43 -3.09 4.97 9.82
CA ILE A 43 -2.02 5.88 9.49
C ILE A 43 -1.79 6.85 10.62
N ALA A 44 -0.56 7.00 11.02
CA ALA A 44 -0.18 7.96 12.03
C ALA A 44 1.03 8.74 11.54
N HIS A 45 1.32 9.84 12.14
CA HIS A 45 2.48 10.62 11.72
C HIS A 45 3.08 11.41 12.86
N SER A 46 4.34 11.73 12.69
CA SER A 46 5.01 12.71 13.52
C SER A 46 5.57 13.74 12.56
N HIS A 47 6.34 14.65 13.08
CA HIS A 47 6.96 15.66 12.21
C HIS A 47 7.92 15.01 11.22
N SER A 48 8.51 13.90 11.58
CA SER A 48 9.55 13.29 10.77
C SER A 48 9.10 12.17 9.90
N GLU A 49 8.03 11.52 10.23
CA GLU A 49 7.67 10.27 9.55
C GLU A 49 6.18 10.02 9.50
N PHE A 50 5.75 9.29 8.50
CA PHE A 50 4.41 8.72 8.46
C PHE A 50 4.55 7.22 8.68
N VAL A 51 3.65 6.65 9.44
CA VAL A 51 3.63 5.22 9.70
C VAL A 51 2.33 4.66 9.18
N VAL A 52 2.38 3.71 8.29
CA VAL A 52 1.18 3.09 7.73
C VAL A 52 1.18 1.64 8.15
N ASP A 53 0.18 1.26 8.92
CA ASP A 53 0.02 -0.10 9.38
C ASP A 53 -1.07 -0.78 8.57
N PHE A 54 -0.70 -1.82 7.86
CA PHE A 54 -1.64 -2.56 7.02
C PHE A 54 -2.16 -3.76 7.78
N ILE A 55 -3.46 -3.91 7.84
CA ILE A 55 -4.12 -4.89 8.67
C ILE A 55 -5.06 -5.74 7.82
N ARG A 56 -5.18 -6.98 8.17
CA ARG A 56 -6.16 -7.85 7.55
C ARG A 56 -7.20 -8.15 8.61
N MET A 57 -8.45 -7.72 8.34
CA MET A 57 -9.55 -8.03 9.22
C MET A 57 -10.27 -9.24 8.70
N VAL A 58 -10.55 -10.17 9.57
CA VAL A 58 -11.24 -11.40 9.22
C VAL A 58 -12.53 -11.48 10.02
N PRO A 59 -13.66 -11.77 9.43
CA PRO A 59 -14.92 -11.83 10.16
C PRO A 59 -14.85 -12.85 11.26
N ASN A 60 -15.46 -12.54 12.35
CA ASN A 60 -15.58 -13.42 13.50
C ASN A 60 -14.25 -13.69 14.22
N VAL A 61 -13.24 -12.93 13.90
CA VAL A 61 -11.98 -13.02 14.61
C VAL A 61 -11.82 -11.75 15.43
N PRO A 62 -11.84 -11.83 16.72
CA PRO A 62 -11.89 -10.63 17.56
C PRO A 62 -10.63 -9.81 17.56
N LYS A 63 -9.51 -10.37 17.15
CA LYS A 63 -8.30 -9.63 17.11
C LYS A 63 -7.78 -9.57 15.72
N ALA A 64 -7.42 -8.39 15.26
CA ALA A 64 -6.77 -8.22 13.98
C ALA A 64 -5.34 -7.83 14.23
N LYS A 65 -4.43 -8.33 13.47
CA LYS A 65 -3.02 -8.04 13.64
C LYS A 65 -2.50 -7.19 12.51
N VAL A 66 -1.56 -6.34 12.84
CA VAL A 66 -0.85 -5.60 11.82
C VAL A 66 0.00 -6.57 11.03
N LYS A 67 -0.19 -6.60 9.74
CA LYS A 67 0.55 -7.52 8.88
C LYS A 67 1.84 -6.88 8.37
N ALA A 68 1.84 -5.59 8.22
CA ALA A 68 3.04 -4.88 7.77
C ALA A 68 2.98 -3.45 8.24
N ARG A 69 4.09 -2.93 8.67
CA ARG A 69 4.20 -1.52 9.05
C ARG A 69 5.22 -0.89 8.12
N ILE A 70 4.81 0.15 7.43
CA ILE A 70 5.68 0.85 6.50
C ILE A 70 5.90 2.26 7.02
N ILE A 71 7.13 2.68 7.10
CA ILE A 71 7.47 4.01 7.56
C ILE A 71 7.94 4.82 6.38
N LEU A 72 7.36 5.99 6.20
CA LEU A 72 7.62 6.82 5.04
C LEU A 72 8.11 8.19 5.46
N THR A 73 8.97 8.78 4.66
CA THR A 73 9.27 10.20 4.85
C THR A 73 8.03 11.00 4.47
N PRO A 74 7.88 12.19 5.02
CA PRO A 74 6.71 13.01 4.66
C PRO A 74 6.64 13.30 3.16
N GLN A 75 7.79 13.52 2.53
CA GLN A 75 7.79 13.81 1.11
C GLN A 75 7.31 12.61 0.32
N HIS A 76 7.74 11.41 0.72
CA HIS A 76 7.30 10.22 0.01
C HIS A 76 5.83 9.91 0.28
N ALA A 77 5.36 10.19 1.49
CA ALA A 77 3.94 9.99 1.78
C ALA A 77 3.09 10.85 0.86
N LYS A 78 3.52 12.08 0.63
CA LYS A 78 2.76 12.96 -0.24
C LYS A 78 2.80 12.48 -1.69
N ARG A 79 3.93 11.99 -2.14
CA ARG A 79 4.03 11.45 -3.50
C ARG A 79 3.20 10.19 -3.65
N LEU A 80 3.20 9.35 -2.62
CA LEU A 80 2.41 8.14 -2.66
C LEU A 80 0.93 8.46 -2.73
N LEU A 81 0.49 9.46 -1.99
CA LEU A 81 -0.90 9.87 -2.04
C LEU A 81 -1.28 10.26 -3.46
N LYS A 82 -0.46 11.05 -4.11
CA LYS A 82 -0.77 11.49 -5.47
C LYS A 82 -0.76 10.32 -6.44
N ALA A 83 0.21 9.44 -6.30
CA ALA A 83 0.32 8.29 -7.19
C ALA A 83 -0.87 7.36 -7.02
N LEU A 84 -1.29 7.15 -5.79
CA LEU A 84 -2.42 6.28 -5.53
C LEU A 84 -3.71 6.90 -6.07
N ALA A 85 -3.88 8.19 -5.86
CA ALA A 85 -5.06 8.89 -6.38
C ALA A 85 -5.12 8.77 -7.90
N ASP A 86 -3.98 8.92 -8.54
CA ASP A 86 -3.93 8.81 -9.99
C ASP A 86 -4.30 7.41 -10.46
N ASN A 87 -3.82 6.41 -9.77
CA ASN A 87 -4.14 5.03 -10.14
C ASN A 87 -5.60 4.69 -9.88
N VAL A 88 -6.18 5.20 -8.80
CA VAL A 88 -7.59 4.99 -8.55
C VAL A 88 -8.40 5.61 -9.68
N LYS A 89 -8.00 6.79 -10.12
CA LYS A 89 -8.71 7.45 -11.18
C LYS A 89 -8.62 6.65 -12.48
N LYS A 90 -7.47 6.13 -12.80
CA LYS A 90 -7.31 5.31 -13.99
C LYS A 90 -8.14 4.04 -13.92
N TYR A 91 -8.19 3.44 -12.75
CA TYR A 91 -9.01 2.26 -12.54
C TYR A 91 -10.48 2.60 -12.81
N GLU A 92 -10.94 3.71 -12.26
CA GLU A 92 -12.35 4.07 -12.39
C GLU A 92 -12.70 4.44 -13.83
N MET A 93 -11.77 4.98 -14.55
CA MET A 93 -12.03 5.29 -15.94
C MET A 93 -12.15 4.02 -16.78
N GLN A 94 -11.47 2.98 -16.38
CA GLN A 94 -11.50 1.73 -17.14
C GLN A 94 -12.60 0.78 -16.70
N TYR A 95 -12.87 0.71 -15.42
CA TYR A 95 -13.78 -0.29 -14.87
C TYR A 95 -15.01 0.29 -14.19
N GLY A 96 -15.10 1.59 -14.06
CA GLY A 96 -16.23 2.22 -13.39
C GLY A 96 -15.88 2.61 -11.98
N GLU A 97 -16.71 3.40 -11.41
CA GLU A 97 -16.47 3.96 -10.10
C GLU A 97 -16.37 2.88 -9.04
N ILE A 98 -15.42 3.00 -8.16
CA ILE A 98 -15.29 2.06 -7.08
C ILE A 98 -16.44 2.28 -6.11
N ASP A 99 -17.13 1.22 -5.79
CA ASP A 99 -18.27 1.31 -4.92
C ASP A 99 -17.81 1.36 -3.48
N GLU A 100 -18.21 2.38 -2.77
CA GLU A 100 -17.88 2.49 -1.36
C GLU A 100 -19.16 2.41 -0.57
N PRO A 101 -19.69 1.23 -0.35
CA PRO A 101 -20.96 1.11 0.33
C PRO A 101 -20.85 1.67 1.72
N GLU A 102 -21.95 2.18 2.24
CA GLU A 102 -21.97 2.73 3.55
C GLU A 102 -21.64 1.62 4.50
N GLN A 103 -20.63 1.77 5.28
CA GLN A 103 -20.27 0.75 6.19
C GLN A 103 -20.84 0.99 7.54
N PRO A 104 -21.16 -0.03 8.25
CA PRO A 104 -21.60 0.17 9.64
C PRO A 104 -20.43 0.76 10.38
N PRO A 105 -20.68 1.47 11.40
CA PRO A 105 -19.60 2.08 12.15
C PRO A 105 -18.67 0.99 12.65
N PHE A 106 -17.40 1.23 12.56
CA PHE A 106 -16.47 0.28 13.08
C PHE A 106 -16.62 0.22 14.58
N PRO A 107 -16.42 -0.91 15.17
CA PRO A 107 -16.39 -0.98 16.61
C PRO A 107 -15.22 -0.13 17.07
N SER A 108 -15.24 0.28 18.29
CA SER A 108 -14.21 1.07 18.83
C SER A 108 -12.90 0.38 18.60
N MET A 109 -11.93 1.06 18.07
CA MET A 109 -10.67 0.45 17.81
C MET A 109 -9.70 0.84 18.87
N ASN A 110 -9.12 -0.15 19.53
CA ASN A 110 -8.08 0.08 20.47
C ASN A 110 -6.80 -0.30 19.81
N PHE A 111 -5.98 0.67 19.50
CA PHE A 111 -4.70 0.37 18.90
C PHE A 111 -3.65 0.53 19.96
N THR A 112 -3.03 -0.56 20.36
CA THR A 112 -2.02 -0.52 21.38
C THR A 112 -0.75 -1.05 20.78
N PRO A 113 0.21 -0.24 20.56
CA PRO A 113 1.44 -0.71 19.98
C PRO A 113 2.18 -1.56 20.99
N ASN A 114 2.47 -2.76 20.64
CA ASN A 114 3.17 -3.58 21.54
C ASN A 114 4.60 -3.36 21.41
N ALA A 115 5.06 -2.96 20.35
CA ALA A 115 6.42 -2.78 20.21
C ALA A 115 6.77 -1.52 20.76
N GLN A 116 7.34 -1.49 21.84
CA GLN A 116 7.65 -0.34 22.35
C GLN A 116 8.96 -0.08 22.09
N ALA A 117 9.23 0.86 21.66
CA ALA A 117 10.57 1.15 21.41
C ALA A 117 11.28 1.48 22.57
#